data_fde4065fe4d44a95399ccc4ca3ef9505
#
_entry.id   fde4065fe4d44a95399ccc4ca3ef9505
#
_cell.length_a   1.000
_cell.length_b   1.000
_cell.length_c   1.000
_cell.angle_alpha   90.00
_cell.angle_beta   90.00
_cell.angle_gamma   90.00
#
_symmetry.space_group_name_H-M   'P 1'
#
loop_
_entity.id
_entity.type
_entity.pdbx_description
1 polymer ?
#
loop_
_entity_poly.entity_id
_entity_poly.type
_entity_poly.pdbx_seq_one_letter_code
_entity_poly.pdbx_strand_id
1 'polypeptide(L)'
;VSTLSEARSEFWRSYTSKVGTFFIILLTIISIVVVLTMPLDFGTRYWSNPIYWVDNPKASPPAWINTFMQDKLVEHQIISSNAPAQVEDLGGSYMKQYILTYDFKYSQFPSFLTFRLTNLVFYDKPPIIRVYIVRPDNKLISILTYPVTVEGLNQTSPNILFKSEPKRFLLSGDPSLFRALSDFLYKEFNITYSPEKVSNIGVEKIIFGIPQQDGSFKPLNGKYQVYVLMYCDNRNDSIGGVAMVFGGKVYGLMGTDTLGRDLFQGLLFGFPVALLIGLATSILSTIIGAILGIVSGYVGGKTDLIIQRVADIVNNIPLLPLLIFFTFIFGGHLWVIVFILVVFGWPSLTIIVRSMVLSLKSSNFVEAAVAVGASSGRIMLRHIFPQVAPFILAQLIFYTPQAILSESALSFLGLGDPSIPTWGQILDYAFRNGAVYLGYWWWILPPGLLIIFSAITFVLLALGLEPVVNPRLRRRR
;
A
#
# COMPACT_ATOMS: atom_id res chain seq x y z
N VAL A 1 39.67 -22.29 13.49
CA VAL A 1 39.01 -21.35 12.56
C VAL A 1 38.59 -22.18 11.36
N SER A 2 37.27 -22.41 11.19
CA SER A 2 36.80 -23.06 9.97
C SER A 2 37.13 -22.16 8.78
N THR A 3 37.62 -22.73 7.71
CA THR A 3 37.87 -22.01 6.48
C THR A 3 36.51 -21.43 5.95
N LEU A 4 36.50 -20.29 5.28
CA LEU A 4 35.31 -19.73 4.68
C LEU A 4 34.57 -20.73 3.78
N SER A 5 35.32 -21.66 3.17
CA SER A 5 34.77 -22.73 2.33
C SER A 5 33.97 -23.77 3.16
N GLU A 6 34.43 -24.13 4.37
CA GLU A 6 33.69 -25.03 5.27
C GLU A 6 32.39 -24.36 5.79
N ALA A 7 32.48 -23.11 6.22
CA ALA A 7 31.32 -22.33 6.66
C ALA A 7 30.24 -22.23 5.56
N ARG A 8 30.66 -21.96 4.31
CA ARG A 8 29.79 -21.93 3.14
C ARG A 8 29.18 -23.32 2.85
N SER A 9 29.98 -24.38 2.93
CA SER A 9 29.51 -25.76 2.71
C SER A 9 28.44 -26.14 3.74
N GLU A 10 28.69 -25.87 5.02
CA GLU A 10 27.74 -26.15 6.11
C GLU A 10 26.44 -25.35 5.97
N PHE A 11 26.52 -24.06 5.63
CA PHE A 11 25.34 -23.23 5.39
C PHE A 11 24.45 -23.81 4.30
N TRP A 12 25.03 -24.16 3.13
CA TRP A 12 24.28 -24.71 2.01
C TRP A 12 23.84 -26.19 2.19
N ARG A 13 24.37 -26.89 3.18
CA ARG A 13 23.91 -28.23 3.53
C ARG A 13 22.57 -28.21 4.26
N SER A 14 22.29 -27.15 5.02
CA SER A 14 21.04 -27.01 5.77
C SER A 14 19.87 -26.71 4.85
N TYR A 15 18.73 -27.39 5.05
CA TYR A 15 17.47 -27.12 4.33
C TYR A 15 16.89 -25.76 4.72
N THR A 16 16.98 -25.40 6.00
CA THR A 16 16.52 -24.09 6.51
C THR A 16 17.25 -22.93 5.84
N SER A 17 18.58 -23.06 5.63
CA SER A 17 19.36 -22.05 4.89
C SER A 17 18.90 -21.89 3.46
N LYS A 18 18.65 -22.99 2.75
CA LYS A 18 18.21 -22.95 1.34
C LYS A 18 16.85 -22.26 1.21
N VAL A 19 15.88 -22.64 2.05
CA VAL A 19 14.54 -22.08 2.05
C VAL A 19 14.57 -20.59 2.48
N GLY A 20 15.29 -20.26 3.54
CA GLY A 20 15.45 -18.88 3.99
C GLY A 20 16.12 -17.99 2.94
N THR A 21 17.18 -18.53 2.27
CA THR A 21 17.85 -17.80 1.18
C THR A 21 16.93 -17.60 -0.02
N PHE A 22 16.15 -18.59 -0.40
CA PHE A 22 15.15 -18.44 -1.47
C PHE A 22 14.15 -17.33 -1.14
N PHE A 23 13.60 -17.32 0.08
CA PHE A 23 12.62 -16.30 0.47
C PHE A 23 13.21 -14.90 0.61
N ILE A 24 14.45 -14.75 1.12
CA ILE A 24 15.06 -13.40 1.16
C ILE A 24 15.38 -12.88 -0.24
N ILE A 25 15.79 -13.73 -1.16
CA ILE A 25 15.99 -13.36 -2.56
C ILE A 25 14.65 -12.91 -3.17
N LEU A 26 13.58 -13.67 -2.93
CA LEU A 26 12.23 -13.32 -3.39
C LEU A 26 11.77 -11.96 -2.84
N LEU A 27 11.89 -11.74 -1.52
CA LEU A 27 11.56 -10.46 -0.87
C LEU A 27 12.38 -9.30 -1.46
N THR A 28 13.68 -9.54 -1.69
CA THR A 28 14.58 -8.53 -2.26
C THR A 28 14.22 -8.20 -3.71
N ILE A 29 13.93 -9.22 -4.53
CA ILE A 29 13.50 -9.02 -5.93
C ILE A 29 12.20 -8.24 -5.98
N ILE A 30 11.19 -8.62 -5.19
CA ILE A 30 9.92 -7.88 -5.13
C ILE A 30 10.18 -6.42 -4.72
N SER A 31 11.01 -6.19 -3.68
CA SER A 31 11.33 -4.84 -3.22
C SER A 31 12.03 -4.00 -4.30
N ILE A 32 12.98 -4.59 -5.04
CA ILE A 32 13.66 -3.91 -6.16
C ILE A 32 12.66 -3.57 -7.27
N VAL A 33 11.81 -4.52 -7.66
CA VAL A 33 10.77 -4.28 -8.68
C VAL A 33 9.85 -3.15 -8.26
N VAL A 34 9.41 -3.13 -6.99
CA VAL A 34 8.54 -2.07 -6.46
C VAL A 34 9.24 -0.71 -6.52
N VAL A 35 10.50 -0.61 -6.09
CA VAL A 35 11.26 0.65 -6.12
C VAL A 35 11.48 1.14 -7.56
N LEU A 36 11.62 0.23 -8.53
CA LEU A 36 11.81 0.59 -9.95
C LEU A 36 10.50 0.95 -10.67
N THR A 37 9.37 0.42 -10.22
CA THR A 37 8.07 0.58 -10.90
C THR A 37 7.14 1.57 -10.23
N MET A 38 7.27 1.77 -8.92
CA MET A 38 6.46 2.70 -8.15
C MET A 38 7.27 3.93 -7.74
N PRO A 39 6.68 5.13 -7.77
CA PRO A 39 7.38 6.34 -7.34
C PRO A 39 7.68 6.28 -5.83
N LEU A 40 8.85 6.78 -5.43
CA LEU A 40 9.27 6.77 -4.02
C LEU A 40 8.33 7.60 -3.12
N ASP A 41 7.67 8.59 -3.68
CA ASP A 41 6.67 9.43 -3.01
C ASP A 41 5.24 8.84 -3.08
N PHE A 42 5.11 7.55 -3.45
CA PHE A 42 3.80 6.86 -3.55
C PHE A 42 2.94 7.04 -2.30
N GLY A 43 3.54 6.93 -1.14
CA GLY A 43 2.84 7.07 0.13
C GLY A 43 2.17 8.45 0.30
N THR A 44 2.94 9.52 0.11
CA THR A 44 2.47 10.90 0.29
C THR A 44 1.63 11.40 -0.86
N ARG A 45 1.97 11.02 -2.10
CA ARG A 45 1.33 11.55 -3.31
C ARG A 45 0.05 10.82 -3.69
N TYR A 46 0.04 9.49 -3.52
CA TYR A 46 -1.07 8.64 -3.96
C TYR A 46 -1.81 8.01 -2.79
N TRP A 47 -1.11 7.28 -1.91
CA TRP A 47 -1.75 6.50 -0.85
C TRP A 47 -2.55 7.35 0.13
N SER A 48 -1.99 8.46 0.60
CA SER A 48 -2.64 9.39 1.53
C SER A 48 -3.60 10.37 0.88
N ASN A 49 -3.68 10.40 -0.47
CA ASN A 49 -4.56 11.31 -1.21
C ASN A 49 -5.91 10.66 -1.55
N PRO A 50 -7.02 11.00 -0.84
CA PRO A 50 -8.32 10.39 -1.08
C PRO A 50 -8.87 10.65 -2.49
N ILE A 51 -8.50 11.77 -3.13
CA ILE A 51 -8.98 12.15 -4.46
C ILE A 51 -8.48 11.17 -5.53
N TYR A 52 -7.31 10.58 -5.30
CA TYR A 52 -6.73 9.60 -6.23
C TYR A 52 -7.58 8.31 -6.30
N TRP A 53 -8.18 7.92 -5.18
CA TRP A 53 -8.92 6.67 -5.02
C TRP A 53 -10.44 6.80 -5.14
N VAL A 54 -10.95 8.02 -5.35
CA VAL A 54 -12.40 8.31 -5.30
C VAL A 54 -13.20 7.54 -6.36
N ASP A 55 -12.57 7.18 -7.46
CA ASP A 55 -13.20 6.42 -8.54
C ASP A 55 -13.21 4.89 -8.29
N ASN A 56 -12.53 4.41 -7.26
CA ASN A 56 -12.54 2.99 -6.89
C ASN A 56 -13.72 2.64 -5.98
N PRO A 57 -14.22 1.41 -6.06
CA PRO A 57 -15.24 0.92 -5.12
C PRO A 57 -14.66 0.84 -3.71
N LYS A 58 -15.51 1.06 -2.70
CA LYS A 58 -15.11 1.04 -1.30
C LYS A 58 -15.35 -0.33 -0.68
N ALA A 59 -14.38 -0.79 0.14
CA ALA A 59 -14.46 -2.05 0.88
C ALA A 59 -14.88 -3.24 -0.01
N SER A 60 -14.33 -3.29 -1.21
CA SER A 60 -14.66 -4.32 -2.20
C SER A 60 -13.64 -5.46 -2.17
N PRO A 61 -14.09 -6.73 -2.17
CA PRO A 61 -13.22 -7.88 -2.21
C PRO A 61 -12.46 -8.01 -3.55
N PRO A 62 -11.44 -8.87 -3.63
CA PRO A 62 -10.69 -9.14 -4.84
C PRO A 62 -11.54 -9.66 -5.99
N ALA A 63 -11.22 -9.24 -7.24
CA ALA A 63 -11.99 -9.64 -8.42
C ALA A 63 -11.97 -11.15 -8.70
N TRP A 64 -10.89 -11.85 -8.35
CA TRP A 64 -10.75 -13.30 -8.54
C TRP A 64 -11.76 -14.14 -7.73
N ILE A 65 -12.43 -13.56 -6.73
CA ILE A 65 -13.53 -14.23 -6.01
C ILE A 65 -14.62 -14.67 -6.98
N ASN A 66 -14.86 -13.91 -8.05
CA ASN A 66 -15.83 -14.25 -9.09
C ASN A 66 -15.60 -15.61 -9.76
N THR A 67 -14.37 -16.15 -9.70
CA THR A 67 -14.07 -17.49 -10.25
C THR A 67 -14.69 -18.60 -9.41
N PHE A 68 -15.00 -18.34 -8.15
CA PHE A 68 -15.58 -19.31 -7.22
C PHE A 68 -17.07 -19.07 -6.94
N MET A 69 -17.66 -18.01 -7.48
CA MET A 69 -19.05 -17.65 -7.29
C MET A 69 -19.90 -18.12 -8.49
N GLN A 70 -21.09 -18.67 -8.21
CA GLN A 70 -22.09 -18.98 -9.24
C GLN A 70 -22.66 -17.69 -9.83
N ASP A 71 -23.07 -16.76 -8.96
CA ASP A 71 -23.54 -15.44 -9.31
C ASP A 71 -22.40 -14.44 -9.26
N LYS A 72 -21.88 -14.05 -10.40
CA LYS A 72 -20.76 -13.12 -10.51
C LYS A 72 -21.15 -11.73 -10.00
N LEU A 73 -20.33 -11.20 -9.11
CA LEU A 73 -20.40 -9.82 -8.65
C LEU A 73 -19.96 -8.85 -9.75
N VAL A 74 -20.51 -7.65 -9.74
CA VAL A 74 -20.15 -6.61 -10.71
C VAL A 74 -18.66 -6.26 -10.57
N GLU A 75 -17.94 -6.36 -11.69
CA GLU A 75 -16.54 -5.92 -11.76
C GLU A 75 -16.48 -4.41 -11.96
N HIS A 76 -15.49 -3.79 -11.32
CA HIS A 76 -15.24 -2.37 -11.49
C HIS A 76 -14.67 -2.09 -12.87
N GLN A 77 -15.28 -1.14 -13.62
CA GLN A 77 -14.87 -0.79 -14.96
C GLN A 77 -14.85 0.73 -15.15
N ILE A 78 -13.81 1.22 -15.82
CA ILE A 78 -13.72 2.60 -16.29
C ILE A 78 -13.64 2.55 -17.81
N ILE A 79 -14.67 3.08 -18.46
CA ILE A 79 -14.73 3.13 -19.91
C ILE A 79 -14.49 4.57 -20.35
N SER A 80 -13.53 4.78 -21.24
CA SER A 80 -13.12 6.12 -21.68
C SER A 80 -13.02 6.24 -23.20
N SER A 81 -13.17 7.47 -23.67
CA SER A 81 -12.89 7.86 -25.07
C SER A 81 -12.16 9.20 -25.07
N ASN A 82 -11.11 9.29 -25.90
CA ASN A 82 -10.27 10.50 -26.01
C ASN A 82 -10.55 11.28 -27.33
N ALA A 83 -11.42 10.75 -28.19
CA ALA A 83 -11.79 11.38 -29.45
C ALA A 83 -13.30 11.25 -29.69
N PRO A 84 -13.92 12.26 -30.34
CA PRO A 84 -15.31 12.15 -30.73
C PRO A 84 -15.49 11.09 -31.81
N ALA A 85 -16.57 10.29 -31.72
CA ALA A 85 -16.97 9.33 -32.74
C ALA A 85 -17.58 10.03 -33.97
N GLN A 86 -18.23 11.17 -33.74
CA GLN A 86 -18.87 11.96 -34.79
C GLN A 86 -18.78 13.46 -34.48
N VAL A 87 -18.63 14.26 -35.51
CA VAL A 87 -18.70 15.74 -35.44
C VAL A 87 -19.71 16.20 -36.48
N GLU A 88 -20.72 16.92 -36.04
CA GLU A 88 -21.78 17.46 -36.86
C GLU A 88 -21.76 18.97 -36.84
N ASP A 89 -21.92 19.58 -38.03
CA ASP A 89 -22.05 21.05 -38.18
C ASP A 89 -23.54 21.43 -38.17
N LEU A 90 -23.95 22.24 -37.22
CA LEU A 90 -25.35 22.66 -37.06
C LEU A 90 -25.63 24.05 -37.65
N GLY A 91 -24.75 24.56 -38.54
CA GLY A 91 -24.96 25.87 -39.21
C GLY A 91 -24.62 27.03 -38.30
N GLY A 92 -23.44 27.04 -37.67
CA GLY A 92 -22.95 28.11 -36.80
C GLY A 92 -22.57 27.64 -35.40
N SER A 93 -22.78 26.36 -35.11
CA SER A 93 -22.31 25.65 -33.93
C SER A 93 -21.97 24.21 -34.30
N TYR A 94 -21.24 23.52 -33.45
CA TYR A 94 -20.80 22.13 -33.68
C TYR A 94 -21.31 21.25 -32.56
N MET A 95 -21.75 20.03 -32.94
CA MET A 95 -22.03 18.95 -31.99
C MET A 95 -20.97 17.87 -32.12
N LYS A 96 -20.26 17.57 -31.02
CA LYS A 96 -19.29 16.48 -30.94
C LYS A 96 -19.82 15.38 -30.07
N GLN A 97 -19.87 14.18 -30.63
CA GLN A 97 -20.44 13.01 -29.98
C GLN A 97 -19.33 12.01 -29.62
N TYR A 98 -19.29 11.63 -28.33
CA TYR A 98 -18.46 10.55 -27.81
C TYR A 98 -19.36 9.39 -27.40
N ILE A 99 -18.96 8.16 -27.71
CA ILE A 99 -19.75 6.95 -27.44
C ILE A 99 -18.93 6.02 -26.54
N LEU A 100 -19.48 5.64 -25.39
CA LEU A 100 -18.92 4.67 -24.46
C LEU A 100 -19.87 3.48 -24.40
N THR A 101 -19.34 2.25 -24.55
CA THR A 101 -20.18 1.03 -24.54
C THR A 101 -19.84 0.20 -23.30
N TYR A 102 -20.87 -0.12 -22.50
CA TYR A 102 -20.79 -0.97 -21.33
C TYR A 102 -21.61 -2.24 -21.52
N ASP A 103 -20.98 -3.40 -21.38
CA ASP A 103 -21.64 -4.71 -21.50
C ASP A 103 -21.97 -5.24 -20.09
N PHE A 104 -23.21 -5.04 -19.67
CA PHE A 104 -23.69 -5.42 -18.35
C PHE A 104 -24.23 -6.86 -18.35
N LYS A 105 -23.61 -7.76 -17.56
CA LYS A 105 -23.89 -9.22 -17.56
C LYS A 105 -24.11 -9.79 -16.16
N TYR A 106 -24.43 -8.94 -15.19
CA TYR A 106 -24.42 -9.32 -13.79
C TYR A 106 -25.83 -9.49 -13.22
N SER A 107 -25.96 -10.33 -12.19
CA SER A 107 -27.20 -10.50 -11.41
C SER A 107 -27.42 -9.40 -10.36
N GLN A 108 -26.42 -8.55 -10.14
CA GLN A 108 -26.44 -7.44 -9.18
C GLN A 108 -26.11 -6.13 -9.89
N PHE A 109 -26.45 -4.99 -9.24
CA PHE A 109 -26.24 -3.66 -9.80
C PHE A 109 -24.85 -3.10 -9.43
N PRO A 110 -24.29 -2.18 -10.25
CA PRO A 110 -23.11 -1.40 -9.87
C PRO A 110 -23.30 -0.71 -8.52
N SER A 111 -22.20 -0.44 -7.82
CA SER A 111 -22.23 0.18 -6.50
C SER A 111 -22.37 1.70 -6.55
N PHE A 112 -21.88 2.32 -7.62
CA PHE A 112 -21.99 3.75 -7.90
C PHE A 112 -21.70 4.04 -9.38
N LEU A 113 -22.03 5.27 -9.79
CA LEU A 113 -21.74 5.80 -11.13
C LEU A 113 -21.07 7.16 -11.01
N THR A 114 -19.97 7.35 -11.76
CA THR A 114 -19.27 8.63 -11.86
C THR A 114 -18.96 8.95 -13.31
N PHE A 115 -19.29 10.16 -13.75
CA PHE A 115 -18.87 10.68 -15.04
C PHE A 115 -17.67 11.62 -14.87
N ARG A 116 -16.67 11.52 -15.75
CA ARG A 116 -15.44 12.29 -15.70
C ARG A 116 -15.17 13.01 -17.01
N LEU A 117 -14.68 14.25 -16.88
CA LEU A 117 -14.19 15.08 -17.98
C LEU A 117 -12.74 15.48 -17.71
N THR A 118 -11.90 15.35 -18.72
CA THR A 118 -10.48 15.76 -18.66
C THR A 118 -10.14 16.65 -19.84
N ASN A 119 -9.31 17.66 -19.59
CA ASN A 119 -8.70 18.51 -20.60
C ASN A 119 -9.74 19.10 -21.59
N LEU A 120 -10.72 19.88 -21.06
CA LEU A 120 -11.69 20.61 -21.85
C LEU A 120 -11.04 21.88 -22.40
N VAL A 121 -11.02 22.02 -23.72
CA VAL A 121 -10.48 23.17 -24.46
C VAL A 121 -11.60 23.85 -25.23
N PHE A 122 -11.76 25.16 -25.08
CA PHE A 122 -12.69 25.95 -25.85
C PHE A 122 -12.14 27.34 -26.15
N TYR A 123 -12.58 27.92 -27.27
CA TYR A 123 -12.03 29.17 -27.83
C TYR A 123 -12.93 30.37 -27.58
N ASP A 124 -14.21 30.25 -27.88
CA ASP A 124 -15.14 31.39 -27.85
C ASP A 124 -16.04 31.35 -26.61
N LYS A 125 -17.11 30.58 -26.66
CA LYS A 125 -18.04 30.41 -25.54
C LYS A 125 -17.88 29.07 -24.84
N PRO A 126 -18.14 29.00 -23.53
CA PRO A 126 -18.16 27.73 -22.81
C PRO A 126 -19.18 26.78 -23.42
N PRO A 127 -18.80 25.52 -23.69
CA PRO A 127 -19.69 24.53 -24.27
C PRO A 127 -20.74 24.02 -23.28
N ILE A 128 -21.81 23.41 -23.83
CA ILE A 128 -22.78 22.66 -23.04
C ILE A 128 -22.54 21.17 -23.27
N ILE A 129 -22.40 20.41 -22.19
CA ILE A 129 -22.18 18.96 -22.24
C ILE A 129 -23.45 18.27 -21.75
N ARG A 130 -23.98 17.34 -22.58
CA ARG A 130 -25.12 16.49 -22.20
C ARG A 130 -24.72 15.03 -22.25
N VAL A 131 -25.14 14.27 -21.25
CA VAL A 131 -24.86 12.84 -21.15
C VAL A 131 -26.16 12.06 -21.11
N TYR A 132 -26.28 11.07 -21.98
CA TYR A 132 -27.43 10.18 -22.09
C TYR A 132 -26.97 8.74 -21.99
N ILE A 133 -27.82 7.87 -21.45
CA ILE A 133 -27.63 6.41 -21.52
C ILE A 133 -28.78 5.82 -22.33
N VAL A 134 -28.43 5.05 -23.36
CA VAL A 134 -29.34 4.18 -24.09
C VAL A 134 -29.22 2.77 -23.51
N ARG A 135 -30.34 2.25 -23.03
CA ARG A 135 -30.47 0.92 -22.43
C ARG A 135 -30.62 -0.17 -23.50
N PRO A 136 -30.42 -1.47 -23.16
CA PRO A 136 -30.65 -2.58 -24.08
C PRO A 136 -32.11 -2.68 -24.63
N ASP A 137 -33.09 -2.14 -23.87
CA ASP A 137 -34.49 -2.03 -24.29
C ASP A 137 -34.80 -0.79 -25.14
N ASN A 138 -33.75 -0.12 -25.69
CA ASN A 138 -33.80 1.11 -26.48
C ASN A 138 -34.40 2.32 -25.79
N LYS A 139 -34.54 2.31 -24.47
CA LYS A 139 -35.00 3.45 -23.68
C LYS A 139 -33.86 4.40 -23.37
N LEU A 140 -34.11 5.71 -23.54
CA LEU A 140 -33.14 6.77 -23.33
C LEU A 140 -33.33 7.41 -21.96
N ILE A 141 -32.23 7.56 -21.23
CA ILE A 141 -32.18 8.26 -19.93
C ILE A 141 -31.25 9.47 -20.05
N SER A 142 -31.72 10.66 -19.71
CA SER A 142 -30.85 11.84 -19.54
C SER A 142 -30.16 11.75 -18.20
N ILE A 143 -28.82 11.73 -18.21
CA ILE A 143 -28.00 11.51 -17.01
C ILE A 143 -27.48 12.83 -16.45
N LEU A 144 -26.99 13.71 -17.33
CA LEU A 144 -26.35 14.95 -16.93
C LEU A 144 -26.54 16.01 -18.01
N THR A 145 -26.83 17.25 -17.59
CA THR A 145 -26.69 18.45 -18.43
C THR A 145 -25.77 19.40 -17.68
N TYR A 146 -24.60 19.65 -18.23
CA TYR A 146 -23.58 20.50 -17.63
C TYR A 146 -23.28 21.69 -18.56
N PRO A 147 -23.86 22.88 -18.30
CA PRO A 147 -23.39 24.13 -18.87
C PRO A 147 -22.06 24.48 -18.22
N VAL A 148 -21.00 24.55 -19.01
CA VAL A 148 -19.66 24.88 -18.46
C VAL A 148 -19.69 26.34 -18.00
N THR A 149 -19.44 26.54 -16.71
CA THR A 149 -19.35 27.90 -16.11
C THR A 149 -17.88 28.19 -15.82
N VAL A 150 -17.44 29.39 -16.16
CA VAL A 150 -16.06 29.83 -15.91
C VAL A 150 -16.13 31.16 -15.15
N GLU A 151 -15.58 31.20 -13.96
CA GLU A 151 -15.32 32.43 -13.23
C GLU A 151 -14.02 33.04 -13.78
N GLY A 152 -14.12 34.17 -14.46
CA GLY A 152 -12.97 34.87 -15.04
C GLY A 152 -12.43 34.18 -16.30
N LEU A 153 -13.09 34.43 -17.44
CA LEU A 153 -12.55 34.05 -18.76
C LEU A 153 -11.19 34.72 -18.93
N ASN A 154 -10.15 33.92 -19.13
CA ASN A 154 -8.86 34.43 -19.54
C ASN A 154 -9.02 35.16 -20.87
N GLN A 155 -8.48 36.39 -20.98
CA GLN A 155 -8.52 37.17 -22.22
C GLN A 155 -7.71 36.51 -23.36
N THR A 156 -6.95 35.45 -23.07
CA THR A 156 -6.17 34.68 -24.03
C THR A 156 -6.84 33.33 -24.31
N SER A 157 -7.40 33.21 -25.51
CA SER A 157 -7.89 31.95 -26.08
C SER A 157 -6.72 31.03 -26.52
N PRO A 158 -6.78 29.68 -26.35
CA PRO A 158 -7.90 28.90 -25.83
C PRO A 158 -7.97 28.79 -24.28
N ASN A 159 -9.18 28.66 -23.76
CA ASN A 159 -9.42 28.32 -22.35
C ASN A 159 -9.26 26.80 -22.17
N ILE A 160 -8.45 26.37 -21.19
CA ILE A 160 -8.20 24.97 -20.88
C ILE A 160 -8.64 24.68 -19.44
N LEU A 161 -9.64 23.82 -19.28
CA LEU A 161 -10.16 23.41 -17.98
C LEU A 161 -9.83 21.92 -17.72
N PHE A 162 -9.72 21.54 -16.46
CA PHE A 162 -9.57 20.15 -16.01
C PHE A 162 -8.33 19.45 -16.59
N LYS A 163 -7.21 20.18 -16.75
CA LYS A 163 -5.95 19.67 -17.28
C LYS A 163 -5.20 18.80 -16.26
N SER A 164 -5.07 19.28 -15.03
CA SER A 164 -4.36 18.59 -13.94
C SER A 164 -5.25 17.60 -13.19
N GLU A 165 -6.49 17.98 -12.95
CA GLU A 165 -7.48 17.15 -12.24
C GLU A 165 -8.75 17.01 -13.07
N PRO A 166 -9.30 15.79 -13.22
CA PRO A 166 -10.56 15.58 -13.92
C PRO A 166 -11.73 16.19 -13.15
N LYS A 167 -12.66 16.81 -13.86
CA LYS A 167 -13.97 17.16 -13.28
C LYS A 167 -14.79 15.87 -13.13
N ARG A 168 -15.22 15.60 -11.91
CA ARG A 168 -16.02 14.42 -11.56
C ARG A 168 -17.44 14.82 -11.22
N PHE A 169 -18.38 14.05 -11.75
CA PHE A 169 -19.81 14.15 -11.45
C PHE A 169 -20.25 12.85 -10.80
N LEU A 170 -20.50 12.89 -9.49
CA LEU A 170 -20.96 11.75 -8.70
C LEU A 170 -22.47 11.56 -8.96
N LEU A 171 -22.80 10.78 -10.00
CA LEU A 171 -24.16 10.61 -10.49
C LEU A 171 -25.09 9.94 -9.47
N SER A 172 -24.56 9.00 -8.69
CA SER A 172 -25.33 8.28 -7.67
C SER A 172 -25.91 9.16 -6.55
N GLY A 173 -25.35 10.35 -6.38
CA GLY A 173 -25.80 11.33 -5.37
C GLY A 173 -26.37 12.63 -5.97
N ASP A 174 -26.61 12.71 -7.27
CA ASP A 174 -27.00 13.93 -7.95
C ASP A 174 -28.54 14.14 -7.89
N PRO A 175 -29.03 15.21 -7.21
CA PRO A 175 -30.46 15.51 -7.14
C PRO A 175 -31.12 15.79 -8.49
N SER A 176 -30.35 16.29 -9.49
CA SER A 176 -30.87 16.54 -10.83
C SER A 176 -31.17 15.21 -11.56
N LEU A 177 -30.33 14.20 -11.35
CA LEU A 177 -30.53 12.87 -11.88
C LEU A 177 -31.72 12.16 -11.20
N PHE A 178 -31.94 12.37 -9.90
CA PHE A 178 -33.11 11.79 -9.23
C PHE A 178 -34.44 12.29 -9.85
N ARG A 179 -34.51 13.56 -10.24
CA ARG A 179 -35.68 14.11 -10.95
C ARG A 179 -35.82 13.49 -12.35
N ALA A 180 -34.73 13.45 -13.12
CA ALA A 180 -34.73 12.87 -14.45
C ALA A 180 -35.15 11.37 -14.44
N LEU A 181 -34.74 10.62 -13.41
CA LEU A 181 -35.14 9.21 -13.25
C LEU A 181 -36.58 9.07 -12.78
N SER A 182 -37.11 10.00 -11.97
CA SER A 182 -38.53 10.06 -11.60
C SER A 182 -39.40 10.24 -12.85
N ASP A 183 -39.05 11.20 -13.71
CA ASP A 183 -39.72 11.44 -14.99
C ASP A 183 -39.59 10.26 -15.96
N PHE A 184 -38.44 9.60 -16.00
CA PHE A 184 -38.20 8.41 -16.81
C PHE A 184 -39.10 7.25 -16.36
N LEU A 185 -39.21 6.98 -15.04
CA LEU A 185 -40.06 5.93 -14.52
C LEU A 185 -41.56 6.20 -14.81
N TYR A 186 -41.99 7.45 -14.72
CA TYR A 186 -43.33 7.85 -15.05
C TYR A 186 -43.64 7.64 -16.55
N LYS A 187 -42.77 8.14 -17.43
CA LYS A 187 -42.96 8.09 -18.90
C LYS A 187 -42.94 6.64 -19.45
N GLU A 188 -41.98 5.86 -19.00
CA GLU A 188 -41.65 4.56 -19.61
C GLU A 188 -42.34 3.38 -18.92
N PHE A 189 -42.72 3.52 -17.65
CA PHE A 189 -43.27 2.41 -16.85
C PHE A 189 -44.58 2.78 -16.12
N ASN A 190 -45.04 4.03 -16.27
CA ASN A 190 -46.21 4.57 -15.57
C ASN A 190 -46.13 4.45 -14.03
N ILE A 191 -44.89 4.62 -13.50
CA ILE A 191 -44.60 4.54 -12.07
C ILE A 191 -44.26 5.92 -11.55
N THR A 192 -45.03 6.41 -10.58
CA THR A 192 -44.80 7.71 -9.95
C THR A 192 -44.00 7.53 -8.66
N TYR A 193 -42.70 7.88 -8.69
CA TYR A 193 -41.82 7.93 -7.52
C TYR A 193 -41.35 9.37 -7.31
N SER A 194 -41.28 9.80 -6.05
CA SER A 194 -40.65 11.08 -5.71
C SER A 194 -39.13 10.99 -5.88
N PRO A 195 -38.42 12.10 -6.14
CA PRO A 195 -36.95 12.12 -6.19
C PRO A 195 -36.27 11.54 -4.96
N GLU A 196 -36.86 11.73 -3.76
CA GLU A 196 -36.39 11.11 -2.51
C GLU A 196 -36.49 9.58 -2.53
N LYS A 197 -37.61 9.05 -3.06
CA LYS A 197 -37.79 7.61 -3.22
C LYS A 197 -36.80 7.04 -4.23
N VAL A 198 -36.51 7.76 -5.31
CA VAL A 198 -35.48 7.39 -6.31
C VAL A 198 -34.11 7.33 -5.64
N SER A 199 -33.74 8.33 -4.83
CA SER A 199 -32.49 8.32 -4.06
C SER A 199 -32.37 7.09 -3.15
N ASN A 200 -33.43 6.73 -2.44
CA ASN A 200 -33.44 5.57 -1.52
C ASN A 200 -33.38 4.21 -2.25
N ILE A 201 -33.96 4.10 -3.44
CA ILE A 201 -33.87 2.90 -4.29
C ILE A 201 -32.44 2.73 -4.81
N GLY A 202 -31.81 3.83 -5.21
CA GLY A 202 -30.50 3.90 -5.84
C GLY A 202 -30.59 4.03 -7.36
N VAL A 203 -29.84 4.99 -7.88
CA VAL A 203 -29.77 5.34 -9.29
C VAL A 203 -29.41 4.14 -10.18
N GLU A 204 -28.48 3.32 -9.69
CA GLU A 204 -27.96 2.16 -10.40
C GLU A 204 -29.04 1.11 -10.67
N LYS A 205 -29.92 0.89 -9.68
CA LYS A 205 -31.04 -0.07 -9.81
C LYS A 205 -32.03 0.38 -10.86
N ILE A 206 -32.27 1.68 -11.00
CA ILE A 206 -33.23 2.23 -11.96
C ILE A 206 -32.63 2.21 -13.36
N ILE A 207 -31.38 2.61 -13.49
CA ILE A 207 -30.69 2.63 -14.81
C ILE A 207 -30.49 1.22 -15.35
N PHE A 208 -30.04 0.27 -14.53
CA PHE A 208 -29.68 -1.09 -14.95
C PHE A 208 -30.76 -2.13 -14.67
N GLY A 209 -31.94 -1.72 -14.21
CA GLY A 209 -33.01 -2.63 -13.88
C GLY A 209 -34.35 -2.36 -14.56
N ILE A 210 -35.20 -3.37 -14.52
CA ILE A 210 -36.61 -3.30 -14.91
C ILE A 210 -37.43 -3.36 -13.62
N PRO A 211 -38.33 -2.37 -13.37
CA PRO A 211 -39.17 -2.39 -12.18
C PRO A 211 -40.14 -3.58 -12.22
N GLN A 212 -40.35 -4.22 -11.05
CA GLN A 212 -41.26 -5.32 -10.86
C GLN A 212 -42.51 -4.85 -10.08
N GLN A 213 -43.58 -5.65 -10.08
CA GLN A 213 -44.83 -5.30 -9.40
C GLN A 213 -44.70 -5.17 -7.87
N ASP A 214 -43.73 -5.85 -7.28
CA ASP A 214 -43.39 -5.78 -5.84
C ASP A 214 -42.55 -4.57 -5.45
N GLY A 215 -42.22 -3.69 -6.41
CA GLY A 215 -41.35 -2.52 -6.22
C GLY A 215 -39.85 -2.83 -6.25
N SER A 216 -39.45 -4.09 -6.48
CA SER A 216 -38.06 -4.48 -6.70
C SER A 216 -37.62 -4.15 -8.13
N PHE A 217 -36.32 -4.26 -8.40
CA PHE A 217 -35.74 -4.09 -9.75
C PHE A 217 -34.97 -5.35 -10.14
N LYS A 218 -35.33 -5.92 -11.31
CA LYS A 218 -34.60 -7.05 -11.91
C LYS A 218 -33.53 -6.52 -12.86
N PRO A 219 -32.26 -7.00 -12.78
CA PRO A 219 -31.20 -6.58 -13.68
C PRO A 219 -31.57 -6.79 -15.16
N LEU A 220 -31.34 -5.75 -15.98
CA LEU A 220 -31.49 -5.79 -17.42
C LEU A 220 -30.10 -5.95 -18.06
N ASN A 221 -29.74 -7.19 -18.40
CA ASN A 221 -28.48 -7.49 -19.02
C ASN A 221 -28.47 -7.07 -20.50
N GLY A 222 -27.29 -6.65 -20.99
CA GLY A 222 -27.09 -6.24 -22.37
C GLY A 222 -26.12 -5.07 -22.51
N LYS A 223 -26.05 -4.55 -23.73
CA LYS A 223 -25.15 -3.43 -24.06
C LYS A 223 -25.82 -2.10 -23.77
N TYR A 224 -25.21 -1.32 -22.89
CA TYR A 224 -25.55 0.07 -22.60
C TYR A 224 -24.63 0.98 -23.38
N GLN A 225 -25.19 2.00 -24.01
CA GLN A 225 -24.41 3.02 -24.71
C GLN A 225 -24.55 4.36 -24.01
N VAL A 226 -23.41 4.94 -23.61
CA VAL A 226 -23.36 6.27 -23.03
C VAL A 226 -22.95 7.26 -24.11
N TYR A 227 -23.85 8.17 -24.44
CA TYR A 227 -23.62 9.25 -25.39
C TYR A 227 -23.26 10.52 -24.64
N VAL A 228 -22.09 11.06 -24.93
CA VAL A 228 -21.67 12.37 -24.44
C VAL A 228 -21.68 13.34 -25.60
N LEU A 229 -22.58 14.31 -25.55
CA LEU A 229 -22.76 15.33 -26.57
C LEU A 229 -22.19 16.66 -26.07
N MET A 230 -21.23 17.21 -26.79
CA MET A 230 -20.67 18.53 -26.55
C MET A 230 -21.18 19.49 -27.64
N TYR A 231 -21.94 20.49 -27.22
CA TYR A 231 -22.38 21.59 -28.08
C TYR A 231 -21.43 22.77 -27.89
N CYS A 232 -20.80 23.22 -28.97
CA CYS A 232 -19.76 24.24 -28.95
C CYS A 232 -19.85 25.16 -30.18
N ASP A 233 -19.36 26.40 -30.06
CA ASP A 233 -19.40 27.40 -31.13
C ASP A 233 -18.19 27.31 -32.07
N ASN A 234 -17.05 26.77 -31.59
CA ASN A 234 -15.83 26.64 -32.40
C ASN A 234 -15.53 25.18 -32.73
N ARG A 235 -15.15 24.92 -33.98
CA ARG A 235 -14.78 23.60 -34.47
C ARG A 235 -13.57 22.99 -33.73
N ASN A 236 -12.68 23.84 -33.23
CA ASN A 236 -11.45 23.42 -32.52
C ASN A 236 -11.70 23.14 -31.03
N ASP A 237 -12.88 23.46 -30.49
CA ASP A 237 -13.22 23.09 -29.12
C ASP A 237 -13.16 21.58 -28.96
N SER A 238 -12.65 21.08 -27.86
CA SER A 238 -12.44 19.63 -27.66
C SER A 238 -12.47 19.22 -26.19
N ILE A 239 -12.81 17.94 -25.96
CA ILE A 239 -12.60 17.27 -24.69
C ILE A 239 -11.49 16.24 -24.92
N GLY A 240 -10.39 16.35 -24.16
CA GLY A 240 -9.25 15.45 -24.26
C GLY A 240 -9.55 14.04 -23.71
N GLY A 241 -10.58 13.91 -22.87
CA GLY A 241 -11.06 12.62 -22.41
C GLY A 241 -12.39 12.68 -21.69
N VAL A 242 -13.29 11.78 -22.06
CA VAL A 242 -14.52 11.48 -21.33
C VAL A 242 -14.45 10.09 -20.77
N ALA A 243 -14.90 9.86 -19.55
CA ALA A 243 -14.95 8.53 -18.97
C ALA A 243 -16.19 8.33 -18.11
N MET A 244 -16.70 7.11 -18.13
CA MET A 244 -17.77 6.65 -17.25
C MET A 244 -17.23 5.56 -16.34
N VAL A 245 -17.36 5.75 -15.04
CA VAL A 245 -16.96 4.80 -14.00
C VAL A 245 -18.20 4.02 -13.57
N PHE A 246 -18.14 2.71 -13.73
CA PHE A 246 -19.13 1.76 -13.25
C PHE A 246 -18.55 1.09 -12.00
N GLY A 247 -19.00 1.53 -10.82
CA GLY A 247 -18.50 1.04 -9.54
C GLY A 247 -18.76 -0.46 -9.38
N GLY A 248 -17.70 -1.23 -9.22
CA GLY A 248 -17.79 -2.67 -8.98
C GLY A 248 -18.15 -3.02 -7.55
N LYS A 249 -18.45 -4.29 -7.33
CA LYS A 249 -18.53 -4.94 -6.01
C LYS A 249 -17.30 -5.81 -5.73
N VAL A 250 -16.44 -5.97 -6.72
CA VAL A 250 -15.12 -6.58 -6.63
C VAL A 250 -14.10 -5.69 -7.34
N TYR A 251 -12.83 -5.74 -6.90
CA TYR A 251 -11.78 -4.90 -7.43
C TYR A 251 -10.40 -5.55 -7.37
N GLY A 252 -9.66 -5.49 -8.47
CA GLY A 252 -8.24 -5.81 -8.54
C GLY A 252 -7.83 -7.16 -7.94
N LEU A 253 -6.55 -7.27 -7.57
CA LEU A 253 -5.98 -8.52 -7.04
C LEU A 253 -6.22 -8.72 -5.54
N MET A 254 -6.25 -7.63 -4.75
CA MET A 254 -6.40 -7.70 -3.28
C MET A 254 -7.57 -6.86 -2.75
N GLY A 255 -8.46 -6.38 -3.65
CA GLY A 255 -9.60 -5.57 -3.24
C GLY A 255 -9.21 -4.16 -2.81
N THR A 256 -10.17 -3.49 -2.15
CA THR A 256 -10.03 -2.12 -1.66
C THR A 256 -10.40 -2.00 -0.19
N ASP A 257 -9.92 -0.93 0.43
CA ASP A 257 -10.36 -0.50 1.76
C ASP A 257 -11.58 0.43 1.70
N THR A 258 -11.98 0.98 2.85
CA THR A 258 -13.13 1.91 2.97
C THR A 258 -12.92 3.26 2.30
N LEU A 259 -11.69 3.64 1.97
CA LEU A 259 -11.36 4.84 1.18
C LEU A 259 -11.28 4.55 -0.33
N GLY A 260 -11.40 3.28 -0.74
CA GLY A 260 -11.21 2.84 -2.12
C GLY A 260 -9.75 2.64 -2.51
N ARG A 261 -8.79 2.67 -1.56
CA ARG A 261 -7.38 2.45 -1.84
C ARG A 261 -7.14 1.02 -2.30
N ASP A 262 -6.36 0.85 -3.36
CA ASP A 262 -5.96 -0.46 -3.87
C ASP A 262 -5.00 -1.13 -2.88
N LEU A 263 -5.50 -2.16 -2.20
CA LEU A 263 -4.72 -2.87 -1.18
C LEU A 263 -3.52 -3.60 -1.78
N PHE A 264 -3.58 -4.05 -3.03
CA PHE A 264 -2.44 -4.69 -3.69
C PHE A 264 -1.26 -3.74 -3.84
N GLN A 265 -1.51 -2.51 -4.27
CA GLN A 265 -0.47 -1.48 -4.38
C GLN A 265 0.12 -1.12 -3.01
N GLY A 266 -0.73 -0.96 -1.99
CA GLY A 266 -0.26 -0.71 -0.62
C GLY A 266 0.59 -1.85 -0.06
N LEU A 267 0.17 -3.10 -0.25
CA LEU A 267 0.92 -4.29 0.18
C LEU A 267 2.27 -4.41 -0.53
N LEU A 268 2.32 -4.14 -1.84
CA LEU A 268 3.57 -4.14 -2.61
C LEU A 268 4.54 -3.08 -2.10
N PHE A 269 4.07 -1.85 -1.87
CA PHE A 269 4.92 -0.78 -1.34
C PHE A 269 5.46 -1.09 0.05
N GLY A 270 4.77 -1.90 0.84
CA GLY A 270 5.21 -2.38 2.14
C GLY A 270 6.50 -3.22 2.11
N PHE A 271 6.84 -3.93 1.00
CA PHE A 271 8.03 -4.79 0.92
C PHE A 271 9.35 -4.02 1.11
N PRO A 272 9.68 -3.00 0.28
CA PRO A 272 10.91 -2.24 0.46
C PRO A 272 10.95 -1.50 1.79
N VAL A 273 9.80 -1.03 2.28
CA VAL A 273 9.72 -0.33 3.57
C VAL A 273 10.06 -1.27 4.73
N ALA A 274 9.47 -2.47 4.77
CA ALA A 274 9.75 -3.47 5.81
C ALA A 274 11.22 -3.91 5.81
N LEU A 275 11.81 -4.16 4.61
CA LEU A 275 13.23 -4.51 4.50
C LEU A 275 14.13 -3.36 4.94
N LEU A 276 13.81 -2.10 4.57
CA LEU A 276 14.57 -0.93 4.97
C LEU A 276 14.59 -0.78 6.49
N ILE A 277 13.42 -0.85 7.14
CA ILE A 277 13.31 -0.75 8.61
C ILE A 277 14.08 -1.89 9.28
N GLY A 278 13.83 -3.12 8.86
CA GLY A 278 14.45 -4.31 9.43
C GLY A 278 15.96 -4.28 9.32
N LEU A 279 16.49 -4.04 8.12
CA LEU A 279 17.94 -4.03 7.87
C LEU A 279 18.63 -2.81 8.46
N ALA A 280 18.07 -1.59 8.29
CA ALA A 280 18.68 -0.39 8.86
C ALA A 280 18.78 -0.49 10.40
N THR A 281 17.70 -0.88 11.06
CA THR A 281 17.68 -1.05 12.52
C THR A 281 18.66 -2.13 12.97
N SER A 282 18.63 -3.32 12.34
CA SER A 282 19.48 -4.44 12.74
C SER A 282 20.97 -4.14 12.51
N ILE A 283 21.33 -3.55 11.37
CA ILE A 283 22.72 -3.21 11.04
C ILE A 283 23.27 -2.17 12.05
N LEU A 284 22.55 -1.06 12.25
CA LEU A 284 23.00 0.01 13.14
C LEU A 284 23.08 -0.44 14.60
N SER A 285 22.05 -1.11 15.11
CA SER A 285 22.06 -1.66 16.48
C SER A 285 23.17 -2.69 16.69
N THR A 286 23.42 -3.54 15.69
CA THR A 286 24.48 -4.56 15.75
C THR A 286 25.87 -3.94 15.73
N ILE A 287 26.11 -2.92 14.90
CA ILE A 287 27.39 -2.22 14.84
C ILE A 287 27.68 -1.54 16.18
N ILE A 288 26.71 -0.79 16.72
CA ILE A 288 26.87 -0.10 18.01
C ILE A 288 27.09 -1.13 19.12
N GLY A 289 26.28 -2.16 19.21
CA GLY A 289 26.38 -3.19 20.24
C GLY A 289 27.69 -3.97 20.19
N ALA A 290 28.16 -4.30 18.98
CA ALA A 290 29.43 -4.99 18.80
C ALA A 290 30.64 -4.13 19.21
N ILE A 291 30.68 -2.87 18.77
CA ILE A 291 31.78 -1.95 19.12
C ILE A 291 31.82 -1.73 20.63
N LEU A 292 30.70 -1.39 21.24
CA LEU A 292 30.63 -1.16 22.69
C LEU A 292 30.95 -2.41 23.50
N GLY A 293 30.48 -3.60 23.05
CA GLY A 293 30.78 -4.87 23.71
C GLY A 293 32.27 -5.26 23.64
N ILE A 294 32.90 -5.07 22.46
CA ILE A 294 34.34 -5.33 22.29
C ILE A 294 35.16 -4.36 23.15
N VAL A 295 34.85 -3.07 23.10
CA VAL A 295 35.57 -2.06 23.89
C VAL A 295 35.41 -2.32 25.41
N SER A 296 34.17 -2.57 25.84
CA SER A 296 33.83 -2.88 27.24
C SER A 296 34.62 -4.10 27.76
N GLY A 297 34.56 -5.22 27.02
CA GLY A 297 35.24 -6.46 27.41
C GLY A 297 36.76 -6.39 27.37
N TYR A 298 37.34 -5.69 26.37
CA TYR A 298 38.80 -5.62 26.21
C TYR A 298 39.45 -4.58 27.12
N VAL A 299 38.97 -3.35 27.11
CA VAL A 299 39.56 -2.24 27.92
C VAL A 299 39.36 -2.49 29.42
N GLY A 300 38.16 -2.83 29.84
CA GLY A 300 37.84 -3.09 31.25
C GLY A 300 37.77 -1.81 32.10
N GLY A 301 37.84 -1.99 33.41
CA GLY A 301 37.91 -0.88 34.40
C GLY A 301 36.71 0.08 34.34
N LYS A 302 36.99 1.38 34.38
CA LYS A 302 35.93 2.42 34.36
C LYS A 302 35.14 2.45 33.05
N THR A 303 35.78 2.16 31.90
CA THR A 303 35.12 2.09 30.58
C THR A 303 34.07 0.99 30.56
N ASP A 304 34.42 -0.19 31.01
CA ASP A 304 33.50 -1.32 31.15
C ASP A 304 32.34 -0.97 32.09
N LEU A 305 32.63 -0.42 33.25
CA LEU A 305 31.60 -0.07 34.22
C LEU A 305 30.57 0.93 33.64
N ILE A 306 31.03 1.96 32.93
CA ILE A 306 30.14 2.98 32.36
C ILE A 306 29.28 2.36 31.26
N ILE A 307 29.89 1.64 30.30
CA ILE A 307 29.17 1.02 29.19
C ILE A 307 28.12 0.04 29.70
N GLN A 308 28.47 -0.82 30.66
CA GLN A 308 27.54 -1.80 31.22
C GLN A 308 26.41 -1.13 32.01
N ARG A 309 26.68 -0.09 32.77
CA ARG A 309 25.62 0.64 33.51
C ARG A 309 24.62 1.30 32.55
N VAL A 310 25.11 1.91 31.49
CA VAL A 310 24.20 2.46 30.45
C VAL A 310 23.42 1.35 29.77
N ALA A 311 24.09 0.25 29.39
CA ALA A 311 23.43 -0.90 28.77
C ALA A 311 22.35 -1.51 29.69
N ASP A 312 22.65 -1.68 30.96
CA ASP A 312 21.70 -2.21 31.96
C ASP A 312 20.48 -1.29 32.10
N ILE A 313 20.68 0.03 32.20
CA ILE A 313 19.59 1.01 32.31
C ILE A 313 18.69 0.92 31.07
N VAL A 314 19.28 1.00 29.87
CA VAL A 314 18.53 1.01 28.60
C VAL A 314 17.81 -0.32 28.39
N ASN A 315 18.43 -1.45 28.70
CA ASN A 315 17.85 -2.79 28.53
C ASN A 315 16.67 -3.08 29.46
N ASN A 316 16.58 -2.37 30.61
CA ASN A 316 15.49 -2.54 31.56
C ASN A 316 14.30 -1.59 31.28
N ILE A 317 14.42 -0.67 30.34
CA ILE A 317 13.28 0.18 29.91
C ILE A 317 12.39 -0.61 28.97
N PRO A 318 11.07 -0.74 29.25
CA PRO A 318 10.17 -1.42 28.35
C PRO A 318 10.09 -0.68 27.00
N LEU A 319 10.49 -1.36 25.92
CA LEU A 319 10.62 -0.74 24.59
C LEU A 319 9.30 -0.19 24.05
N LEU A 320 8.19 -0.93 24.17
CA LEU A 320 6.90 -0.53 23.59
C LEU A 320 6.34 0.77 24.22
N PRO A 321 6.24 0.93 25.54
CA PRO A 321 5.87 2.21 26.17
C PRO A 321 6.74 3.38 25.75
N LEU A 322 8.05 3.13 25.61
CA LEU A 322 9.00 4.14 25.19
C LEU A 322 8.77 4.56 23.71
N LEU A 323 8.53 3.61 22.84
CA LEU A 323 8.16 3.87 21.44
C LEU A 323 6.89 4.73 21.38
N ILE A 324 5.85 4.37 22.14
CA ILE A 324 4.60 5.14 22.23
C ILE A 324 4.87 6.58 22.68
N PHE A 325 5.66 6.75 23.74
CA PHE A 325 6.00 8.07 24.29
C PHE A 325 6.73 8.94 23.27
N PHE A 326 7.77 8.42 22.62
CA PHE A 326 8.56 9.20 21.66
C PHE A 326 7.80 9.49 20.37
N THR A 327 7.00 8.54 19.85
CA THR A 327 6.17 8.80 18.67
C THR A 327 5.07 9.83 18.95
N PHE A 328 4.58 9.91 20.18
CA PHE A 328 3.65 10.95 20.59
C PHE A 328 4.30 12.35 20.61
N ILE A 329 5.57 12.46 21.03
CA ILE A 329 6.29 13.74 21.11
C ILE A 329 6.82 14.19 19.74
N PHE A 330 7.46 13.29 18.98
CA PHE A 330 8.17 13.62 17.74
C PHE A 330 7.37 13.33 16.47
N GLY A 331 6.16 12.78 16.60
CA GLY A 331 5.35 12.28 15.49
C GLY A 331 5.72 10.84 15.09
N GLY A 332 4.77 10.14 14.45
CA GLY A 332 4.93 8.76 14.00
C GLY A 332 5.75 8.60 12.71
N HIS A 333 6.72 9.48 12.44
CA HIS A 333 7.55 9.38 11.25
C HIS A 333 8.44 8.13 11.28
N LEU A 334 8.53 7.45 10.14
CA LEU A 334 9.30 6.21 9.98
C LEU A 334 10.72 6.32 10.54
N TRP A 335 11.42 7.43 10.27
CA TRP A 335 12.79 7.65 10.75
C TRP A 335 12.92 7.78 12.26
N VAL A 336 11.89 8.34 12.92
CA VAL A 336 11.84 8.42 14.39
C VAL A 336 11.75 7.02 14.99
N ILE A 337 10.91 6.15 14.38
CA ILE A 337 10.76 4.75 14.82
C ILE A 337 12.10 4.01 14.68
N VAL A 338 12.74 4.09 13.52
CA VAL A 338 14.05 3.45 13.27
C VAL A 338 15.09 3.97 14.26
N PHE A 339 15.15 5.29 14.48
CA PHE A 339 16.09 5.90 15.44
C PHE A 339 15.93 5.34 16.85
N ILE A 340 14.69 5.28 17.34
CA ILE A 340 14.41 4.75 18.68
C ILE A 340 14.78 3.26 18.76
N LEU A 341 14.41 2.46 17.77
CA LEU A 341 14.76 1.04 17.73
C LEU A 341 16.29 0.83 17.75
N VAL A 342 17.06 1.70 17.08
CA VAL A 342 18.52 1.65 17.09
C VAL A 342 19.08 2.03 18.46
N VAL A 343 18.61 3.15 19.04
CA VAL A 343 19.09 3.66 20.31
C VAL A 343 18.84 2.68 21.46
N PHE A 344 17.76 1.91 21.39
CA PHE A 344 17.38 0.96 22.44
C PHE A 344 17.66 -0.51 22.08
N GLY A 345 18.09 -0.81 20.85
CA GLY A 345 18.35 -2.19 20.38
C GLY A 345 19.76 -2.74 20.65
N TRP A 346 20.75 -1.87 20.94
CA TRP A 346 22.17 -2.26 21.06
C TRP A 346 22.57 -2.94 22.39
N PRO A 347 21.91 -2.68 23.57
CA PRO A 347 22.46 -3.09 24.88
C PRO A 347 22.59 -4.61 25.06
N SER A 348 21.57 -5.37 24.66
CA SER A 348 21.58 -6.84 24.80
C SER A 348 22.78 -7.46 24.08
N LEU A 349 23.09 -7.00 22.87
CA LEU A 349 24.26 -7.47 22.12
C LEU A 349 25.58 -7.08 22.81
N THR A 350 25.65 -5.85 23.32
CA THR A 350 26.83 -5.36 24.05
C THR A 350 27.19 -6.26 25.24
N ILE A 351 26.20 -6.64 26.04
CA ILE A 351 26.39 -7.52 27.22
C ILE A 351 26.93 -8.89 26.79
N ILE A 352 26.36 -9.48 25.75
CA ILE A 352 26.79 -10.82 25.27
C ILE A 352 28.19 -10.76 24.65
N VAL A 353 28.43 -9.78 23.76
CA VAL A 353 29.75 -9.62 23.12
C VAL A 353 30.84 -9.34 24.14
N ARG A 354 30.56 -8.50 25.16
CA ARG A 354 31.48 -8.29 26.30
C ARG A 354 31.88 -9.61 26.96
N SER A 355 30.91 -10.46 27.28
CA SER A 355 31.18 -11.76 27.92
C SER A 355 32.08 -12.65 27.05
N MET A 356 31.87 -12.67 25.76
CA MET A 356 32.74 -13.38 24.83
C MET A 356 34.15 -12.81 24.77
N VAL A 357 34.27 -11.47 24.77
CA VAL A 357 35.56 -10.76 24.70
C VAL A 357 36.36 -10.97 26.00
N LEU A 358 35.72 -10.98 27.16
CA LEU A 358 36.38 -11.29 28.42
C LEU A 358 37.02 -12.69 28.41
N SER A 359 36.33 -13.69 27.87
CA SER A 359 36.89 -15.04 27.70
C SER A 359 38.03 -15.07 26.68
N LEU A 360 37.98 -14.29 25.60
CA LEU A 360 39.03 -14.24 24.58
C LEU A 360 40.25 -13.46 25.06
N LYS A 361 40.10 -12.47 25.90
CA LYS A 361 41.17 -11.61 26.42
C LYS A 361 42.24 -12.43 27.18
N SER A 362 41.85 -13.47 27.90
CA SER A 362 42.73 -14.37 28.63
C SER A 362 43.27 -15.55 27.78
N SER A 363 43.15 -15.50 26.46
CA SER A 363 43.62 -16.54 25.56
C SER A 363 45.09 -16.33 25.20
N ASN A 364 45.83 -17.46 24.99
CA ASN A 364 47.24 -17.45 24.68
C ASN A 364 47.62 -16.59 23.45
N PHE A 365 46.74 -16.56 22.42
CA PHE A 365 47.02 -15.76 21.22
C PHE A 365 46.91 -14.26 21.45
N VAL A 366 46.03 -13.81 22.39
CA VAL A 366 45.93 -12.41 22.76
C VAL A 366 47.12 -12.03 23.62
N GLU A 367 47.52 -12.87 24.60
CA GLU A 367 48.72 -12.67 25.41
C GLU A 367 49.98 -12.59 24.58
N ALA A 368 50.16 -13.47 23.59
CA ALA A 368 51.26 -13.41 22.66
C ALA A 368 51.26 -12.10 21.82
N ALA A 369 50.10 -11.62 21.39
CA ALA A 369 49.99 -10.36 20.66
C ALA A 369 50.39 -9.16 21.54
N VAL A 370 50.03 -9.15 22.85
CA VAL A 370 50.44 -8.15 23.81
C VAL A 370 51.97 -8.20 24.01
N ALA A 371 52.54 -9.41 24.15
CA ALA A 371 53.98 -9.60 24.40
C ALA A 371 54.86 -9.04 23.24
N VAL A 372 54.39 -9.15 21.99
CA VAL A 372 55.07 -8.52 20.84
C VAL A 372 54.76 -7.05 20.62
N GLY A 373 54.06 -6.39 21.58
CA GLY A 373 53.81 -4.94 21.56
C GLY A 373 52.65 -4.49 20.63
N ALA A 374 51.71 -5.34 20.31
CA ALA A 374 50.55 -4.92 19.53
C ALA A 374 49.66 -3.91 20.28
N SER A 375 49.24 -2.84 19.61
CA SER A 375 48.34 -1.87 20.23
C SER A 375 46.94 -2.42 20.48
N SER A 376 46.26 -1.91 21.50
CA SER A 376 44.89 -2.33 21.90
C SER A 376 43.90 -2.33 20.73
N GLY A 377 43.92 -1.29 19.89
CA GLY A 377 43.07 -1.22 18.68
C GLY A 377 43.36 -2.35 17.68
N ARG A 378 44.66 -2.68 17.50
CA ARG A 378 45.07 -3.78 16.62
C ARG A 378 44.61 -5.14 17.17
N ILE A 379 44.72 -5.33 18.48
CA ILE A 379 44.25 -6.57 19.11
C ILE A 379 42.73 -6.70 18.98
N MET A 380 41.96 -5.66 19.30
CA MET A 380 40.51 -5.67 19.15
C MET A 380 40.05 -5.98 17.72
N LEU A 381 40.61 -5.29 16.72
CA LEU A 381 40.16 -5.42 15.32
C LEU A 381 40.68 -6.69 14.62
N ARG A 382 41.94 -7.09 14.89
CA ARG A 382 42.62 -8.15 14.12
C ARG A 382 42.62 -9.51 14.83
N HIS A 383 42.45 -9.53 16.15
CA HIS A 383 42.48 -10.77 16.91
C HIS A 383 41.15 -11.12 17.58
N ILE A 384 40.44 -10.13 18.15
CA ILE A 384 39.19 -10.37 18.88
C ILE A 384 37.99 -10.34 17.95
N PHE A 385 37.82 -9.25 17.16
CA PHE A 385 36.68 -9.08 16.27
C PHE A 385 36.44 -10.29 15.35
N PRO A 386 37.44 -10.86 14.66
CA PRO A 386 37.21 -12.02 13.80
C PRO A 386 36.69 -13.27 14.54
N GLN A 387 36.96 -13.40 15.83
CA GLN A 387 36.47 -14.51 16.64
C GLN A 387 35.00 -14.36 17.05
N VAL A 388 34.55 -13.11 17.28
CA VAL A 388 33.17 -12.82 17.66
C VAL A 388 32.28 -12.49 16.45
N ALA A 389 32.87 -12.16 15.28
CA ALA A 389 32.15 -11.76 14.08
C ALA A 389 31.09 -12.76 13.62
N PRO A 390 31.29 -14.08 13.62
CA PRO A 390 30.26 -15.05 13.25
C PRO A 390 29.01 -14.92 14.11
N PHE A 391 29.17 -14.73 15.42
CA PHE A 391 28.07 -14.51 16.35
C PHE A 391 27.36 -13.17 16.10
N ILE A 392 28.13 -12.08 15.88
CA ILE A 392 27.59 -10.77 15.57
C ILE A 392 26.73 -10.81 14.29
N LEU A 393 27.20 -11.50 13.24
CA LEU A 393 26.45 -11.66 12.00
C LEU A 393 25.16 -12.45 12.19
N ALA A 394 25.18 -13.51 13.02
CA ALA A 394 23.95 -14.23 13.35
C ALA A 394 22.95 -13.34 14.10
N GLN A 395 23.41 -12.53 15.05
CA GLN A 395 22.57 -11.60 15.81
C GLN A 395 21.95 -10.52 14.90
N LEU A 396 22.68 -10.01 13.90
CA LEU A 396 22.14 -9.09 12.91
C LEU A 396 20.90 -9.67 12.21
N ILE A 397 20.96 -10.95 11.81
CA ILE A 397 19.83 -11.61 11.15
C ILE A 397 18.67 -11.82 12.12
N PHE A 398 18.91 -12.13 13.39
CA PHE A 398 17.87 -12.26 14.40
C PHE A 398 17.19 -10.92 14.77
N TYR A 399 17.92 -9.80 14.73
CA TYR A 399 17.35 -8.49 15.02
C TYR A 399 16.44 -7.97 13.89
N THR A 400 16.65 -8.40 12.64
CA THR A 400 15.85 -7.92 11.52
C THR A 400 14.35 -8.22 11.67
N PRO A 401 13.90 -9.47 11.94
CA PRO A 401 12.47 -9.74 12.15
C PRO A 401 11.92 -9.05 13.39
N GLN A 402 12.71 -8.89 14.45
CA GLN A 402 12.29 -8.19 15.64
C GLN A 402 12.00 -6.70 15.35
N ALA A 403 12.82 -6.05 14.53
CA ALA A 403 12.61 -4.66 14.13
C ALA A 403 11.34 -4.52 13.26
N ILE A 404 11.11 -5.43 12.31
CA ILE A 404 9.90 -5.45 11.47
C ILE A 404 8.64 -5.64 12.33
N LEU A 405 8.68 -6.59 13.27
CA LEU A 405 7.55 -6.85 14.18
C LEU A 405 7.28 -5.67 15.11
N SER A 406 8.33 -5.00 15.61
CA SER A 406 8.19 -3.83 16.49
C SER A 406 7.57 -2.64 15.75
N GLU A 407 8.00 -2.37 14.51
CA GLU A 407 7.37 -1.36 13.65
C GLU A 407 5.91 -1.71 13.38
N SER A 408 5.65 -2.94 12.96
CA SER A 408 4.29 -3.38 12.62
C SER A 408 3.34 -3.31 13.82
N ALA A 409 3.82 -3.64 15.02
CA ALA A 409 3.05 -3.52 16.26
C ALA A 409 2.76 -2.04 16.59
N LEU A 410 3.75 -1.16 16.44
CA LEU A 410 3.58 0.27 16.67
C LEU A 410 2.61 0.89 15.66
N SER A 411 2.78 0.58 14.37
CA SER A 411 1.89 1.01 13.30
C SER A 411 0.47 0.49 13.48
N PHE A 412 0.29 -0.76 13.93
CA PHE A 412 -1.01 -1.34 14.27
C PHE A 412 -1.69 -0.63 15.46
N LEU A 413 -0.93 -0.05 16.37
CA LEU A 413 -1.47 0.81 17.45
C LEU A 413 -1.80 2.23 16.96
N GLY A 414 -1.63 2.52 15.68
CA GLY A 414 -1.92 3.81 15.06
C GLY A 414 -0.86 4.88 15.31
N LEU A 415 0.34 4.47 15.67
CA LEU A 415 1.48 5.34 15.95
C LEU A 415 2.53 5.33 14.83
N GLY A 416 2.28 4.59 13.75
CA GLY A 416 3.11 4.59 12.54
C GLY A 416 2.89 5.82 11.68
N ASP A 417 3.70 5.93 10.60
CA ASP A 417 3.60 7.02 9.63
C ASP A 417 2.35 6.84 8.76
N PRO A 418 1.33 7.73 8.87
CA PRO A 418 0.08 7.58 8.11
C PRO A 418 0.26 7.79 6.61
N SER A 419 1.37 8.41 6.19
CA SER A 419 1.67 8.67 4.79
C SER A 419 2.33 7.48 4.08
N ILE A 420 2.79 6.47 4.82
CA ILE A 420 3.51 5.31 4.27
C ILE A 420 2.68 4.04 4.51
N PRO A 421 2.27 3.32 3.46
CA PRO A 421 1.51 2.07 3.61
C PRO A 421 2.40 0.92 4.10
N THR A 422 2.76 0.90 5.39
CA THR A 422 3.34 -0.29 6.01
C THR A 422 2.26 -1.34 6.23
N TRP A 423 2.64 -2.61 6.33
CA TRP A 423 1.68 -3.68 6.59
C TRP A 423 0.97 -3.53 7.94
N GLY A 424 1.68 -3.01 8.95
CA GLY A 424 1.09 -2.67 10.25
C GLY A 424 0.04 -1.56 10.16
N GLN A 425 0.32 -0.52 9.36
CA GLN A 425 -0.61 0.59 9.11
C GLN A 425 -1.88 0.12 8.37
N ILE A 426 -1.74 -0.77 7.38
CA ILE A 426 -2.89 -1.35 6.68
C ILE A 426 -3.78 -2.14 7.64
N LEU A 427 -3.19 -2.91 8.57
CA LEU A 427 -3.91 -3.63 9.62
C LEU A 427 -4.62 -2.70 10.61
N ASP A 428 -3.98 -1.59 11.02
CA ASP A 428 -4.59 -0.59 11.90
C ASP A 428 -5.86 0.00 11.26
N TYR A 429 -5.75 0.43 10.00
CA TYR A 429 -6.91 0.93 9.25
C TYR A 429 -8.02 -0.12 9.14
N ALA A 430 -7.68 -1.39 8.87
CA ALA A 430 -8.64 -2.47 8.83
C ALA A 430 -9.36 -2.64 10.17
N PHE A 431 -8.62 -2.65 11.28
CA PHE A 431 -9.17 -2.82 12.62
C PHE A 431 -10.07 -1.65 13.02
N ARG A 432 -9.64 -0.40 12.84
CA ARG A 432 -10.42 0.81 13.16
C ARG A 432 -11.70 0.93 12.35
N ASN A 433 -11.71 0.44 11.12
CA ASN A 433 -12.89 0.44 10.26
C ASN A 433 -13.76 -0.80 10.41
N GLY A 434 -13.54 -1.63 11.45
CA GLY A 434 -14.38 -2.77 11.76
C GLY A 434 -14.30 -3.94 10.77
N ALA A 435 -13.22 -4.02 9.98
CA ALA A 435 -13.03 -5.04 8.94
C ALA A 435 -13.16 -6.48 9.48
N VAL A 436 -12.75 -6.71 10.74
CA VAL A 436 -12.89 -8.01 11.43
C VAL A 436 -14.36 -8.39 11.58
N TYR A 437 -15.19 -7.46 12.03
CA TYR A 437 -16.62 -7.68 12.29
C TYR A 437 -17.43 -7.76 11.00
N LEU A 438 -16.99 -7.03 9.96
CA LEU A 438 -17.64 -6.99 8.64
C LEU A 438 -17.18 -8.13 7.72
N GLY A 439 -16.24 -8.96 8.16
CA GLY A 439 -15.72 -10.09 7.39
C GLY A 439 -14.85 -9.68 6.19
N TYR A 440 -14.20 -8.51 6.22
CA TYR A 440 -13.30 -8.04 5.16
C TYR A 440 -11.93 -8.72 5.27
N TRP A 441 -11.89 -10.05 5.11
CA TRP A 441 -10.70 -10.90 5.25
C TRP A 441 -9.55 -10.47 4.32
N TRP A 442 -9.86 -9.98 3.11
CA TRP A 442 -8.88 -9.51 2.13
C TRP A 442 -8.07 -8.29 2.59
N TRP A 443 -8.59 -7.55 3.58
CA TRP A 443 -7.92 -6.40 4.16
C TRP A 443 -7.05 -6.78 5.37
N ILE A 444 -7.33 -7.92 6.00
CA ILE A 444 -6.68 -8.35 7.25
C ILE A 444 -5.63 -9.44 7.00
N LEU A 445 -6.02 -10.52 6.28
CA LEU A 445 -5.15 -11.68 6.12
C LEU A 445 -3.87 -11.38 5.32
N PRO A 446 -3.90 -10.69 4.17
CA PRO A 446 -2.70 -10.48 3.39
C PRO A 446 -1.60 -9.72 4.13
N PRO A 447 -1.82 -8.54 4.77
CA PRO A 447 -0.76 -7.84 5.49
C PRO A 447 -0.26 -8.64 6.69
N GLY A 448 -1.15 -9.32 7.43
CA GLY A 448 -0.76 -10.20 8.54
C GLY A 448 0.14 -11.34 8.08
N LEU A 449 -0.22 -12.02 6.99
CA LEU A 449 0.59 -13.09 6.41
C LEU A 449 1.94 -12.59 5.90
N LEU A 450 2.03 -11.38 5.33
CA LEU A 450 3.30 -10.80 4.87
C LEU A 450 4.25 -10.48 6.03
N ILE A 451 3.72 -9.98 7.15
CA ILE A 451 4.51 -9.76 8.38
C ILE A 451 5.07 -11.10 8.88
N ILE A 452 4.23 -12.12 9.00
CA ILE A 452 4.64 -13.46 9.43
C ILE A 452 5.65 -14.07 8.45
N PHE A 453 5.40 -13.97 7.15
CA PHE A 453 6.28 -14.49 6.11
C PHE A 453 7.66 -13.85 6.14
N SER A 454 7.73 -12.51 6.31
CA SER A 454 9.01 -11.82 6.45
C SER A 454 9.76 -12.25 7.70
N ALA A 455 9.09 -12.35 8.84
CA ALA A 455 9.69 -12.82 10.09
C ALA A 455 10.24 -14.26 9.96
N ILE A 456 9.43 -15.18 9.42
CA ILE A 456 9.87 -16.57 9.19
C ILE A 456 11.08 -16.64 8.26
N THR A 457 11.13 -15.81 7.22
CA THR A 457 12.26 -15.75 6.27
C THR A 457 13.59 -15.51 7.00
N PHE A 458 13.65 -14.49 7.85
CA PHE A 458 14.85 -14.16 8.60
C PHE A 458 15.17 -15.20 9.70
N VAL A 459 14.15 -15.76 10.36
CA VAL A 459 14.34 -16.84 11.34
C VAL A 459 14.94 -18.07 10.67
N LEU A 460 14.47 -18.47 9.49
CA LEU A 460 15.04 -19.61 8.75
C LEU A 460 16.50 -19.36 8.36
N LEU A 461 16.85 -18.13 7.97
CA LEU A 461 18.23 -17.75 7.69
C LEU A 461 19.10 -17.84 8.94
N ALA A 462 18.61 -17.33 10.07
CA ALA A 462 19.32 -17.34 11.34
C ALA A 462 19.57 -18.79 11.83
N LEU A 463 18.56 -19.64 11.80
CA LEU A 463 18.69 -21.08 12.10
C LEU A 463 19.67 -21.79 11.14
N GLY A 464 19.71 -21.36 9.89
CA GLY A 464 20.65 -21.88 8.90
C GLY A 464 22.11 -21.50 9.19
N LEU A 465 22.34 -20.36 9.84
CA LEU A 465 23.68 -19.91 10.25
C LEU A 465 24.13 -20.49 11.58
N GLU A 466 23.24 -21.03 12.40
CA GLU A 466 23.57 -21.57 13.72
C GLU A 466 24.71 -22.60 13.68
N PRO A 467 24.75 -23.60 12.76
CA PRO A 467 25.88 -24.58 12.69
C PRO A 467 27.18 -23.92 12.23
N VAL A 468 27.11 -22.78 11.53
CA VAL A 468 28.31 -22.04 11.13
C VAL A 468 28.93 -21.32 12.32
N VAL A 469 28.09 -20.76 13.18
CA VAL A 469 28.50 -20.01 14.39
C VAL A 469 28.90 -20.91 15.52
N ASN A 470 28.19 -22.03 15.72
CA ASN A 470 28.44 -22.95 16.82
C ASN A 470 28.99 -24.32 16.31
N PRO A 471 30.33 -24.54 16.28
CA PRO A 471 30.95 -25.77 15.79
C PRO A 471 30.54 -27.02 16.54
N ARG A 472 30.05 -26.90 17.80
CA ARG A 472 29.62 -28.07 18.59
C ARG A 472 28.38 -28.75 18.02
N LEU A 473 27.54 -28.03 17.29
CA LEU A 473 26.34 -28.55 16.64
C LEU A 473 26.66 -29.37 15.37
N ARG A 474 27.86 -29.24 14.81
CA ARG A 474 28.29 -29.96 13.59
C ARG A 474 28.47 -31.49 13.83
N ARG A 475 28.78 -31.93 15.04
CA ARG A 475 29.07 -33.33 15.36
C ARG A 475 27.82 -34.18 15.62
N ARG A 476 26.62 -33.63 15.63
CA ARG A 476 25.39 -34.36 15.97
C ARG A 476 24.49 -34.70 14.76
N ARG A 477 24.94 -34.45 13.56
CA ARG A 477 24.28 -34.85 12.32
C ARG A 477 25.30 -35.51 11.42
#